data_fb29321fd89d351e338e8b343effdb9f
#
_entry.id   fb29321fd89d351e338e8b343effdb9f
#
_cell.length_a   1.000
_cell.length_b   1.000
_cell.length_c   1.000
_cell.angle_alpha   90.00
_cell.angle_beta   90.00
_cell.angle_gamma   90.00
#
_symmetry.space_group_name_H-M   'P 1'
#
loop_
_entity.id
_entity.type
_entity.pdbx_description
1 polymer ?
#
loop_
_entity_poly.entity_id
_entity_poly.type
_entity_poly.pdbx_seq_one_letter_code
_entity_poly.pdbx_strand_id
1 'polypeptide(L)'
;MAKPFDVSKFRKGLTKSIDGVSFGFSDPTDWISTGNYALNYLISGDFNKGIPLGKVTVFAGESGAGKSYICSGNIIKAAQEQGIFVILIDSENALDEAWLKALQVDTSPEKLLKLNMAMIDHVAKTVSDFMIEYKTLAEE
;
A
#
# COMPACT_ATOMS: atom_id res chain seq x y z
N MET A 1 -14.51 39.88 27.77
CA MET A 1 -14.19 39.30 26.46
C MET A 1 -13.66 37.90 26.66
N ALA A 2 -14.20 36.89 25.99
CA ALA A 2 -13.70 35.51 26.04
C ALA A 2 -12.29 35.46 25.42
N LYS A 3 -11.34 34.71 26.06
CA LYS A 3 -10.02 34.53 25.49
C LYS A 3 -10.14 33.76 24.16
N PRO A 4 -9.43 34.17 23.13
CA PRO A 4 -9.44 33.43 21.84
C PRO A 4 -8.98 31.99 22.05
N PHE A 5 -9.56 31.07 21.29
CA PHE A 5 -9.23 29.66 21.34
C PHE A 5 -7.78 29.42 20.85
N ASP A 6 -6.97 28.80 21.71
CA ASP A 6 -5.54 28.52 21.40
C ASP A 6 -5.43 27.18 20.65
N VAL A 7 -5.38 27.27 19.32
CA VAL A 7 -5.21 26.13 18.41
C VAL A 7 -3.90 25.39 18.65
N SER A 8 -2.82 26.09 18.99
CA SER A 8 -1.51 25.48 19.22
C SER A 8 -1.50 24.58 20.46
N LYS A 9 -2.13 25.07 21.54
CA LYS A 9 -2.30 24.30 22.77
C LYS A 9 -3.19 23.08 22.56
N PHE A 10 -4.26 23.25 21.80
CA PHE A 10 -5.18 22.16 21.45
C PHE A 10 -4.47 21.07 20.62
N ARG A 11 -3.72 21.45 19.57
CA ARG A 11 -2.91 20.51 18.76
C ARG A 11 -1.93 19.70 19.62
N LYS A 12 -1.16 20.37 20.49
CA LYS A 12 -0.25 19.69 21.43
C LYS A 12 -0.97 18.73 22.37
N GLY A 13 -2.19 19.07 22.78
CA GLY A 13 -3.04 18.19 23.58
C GLY A 13 -3.44 16.92 22.82
N LEU A 14 -3.87 17.06 21.57
CA LEU A 14 -4.25 15.93 20.72
C LEU A 14 -3.07 14.96 20.46
N THR A 15 -1.88 15.49 20.15
CA THR A 15 -0.68 14.67 19.92
C THR A 15 -0.28 13.86 21.16
N LYS A 16 -0.60 14.33 22.36
CA LYS A 16 -0.32 13.62 23.61
C LYS A 16 -1.37 12.58 23.97
N SER A 17 -2.62 12.80 23.54
CA SER A 17 -3.77 11.97 23.95
C SER A 17 -4.15 10.91 22.92
N ILE A 18 -3.75 11.08 21.66
CA ILE A 18 -4.09 10.17 20.56
C ILE A 18 -2.81 9.79 19.84
N ASP A 19 -2.45 8.53 19.95
CA ASP A 19 -1.28 7.97 19.25
C ASP A 19 -1.51 7.94 17.75
N GLY A 20 -0.48 8.32 16.97
CA GLY A 20 -0.55 8.34 15.51
C GLY A 20 -1.35 9.51 14.89
N VAL A 21 -1.81 10.49 15.69
CA VAL A 21 -2.49 11.66 15.13
C VAL A 21 -1.48 12.54 14.38
N SER A 22 -1.81 12.90 13.13
CA SER A 22 -1.07 13.86 12.31
C SER A 22 -1.93 15.06 11.96
N PHE A 23 -1.30 16.18 11.66
CA PHE A 23 -1.97 17.43 11.29
C PHE A 23 -1.56 17.88 9.89
N GLY A 24 -2.50 18.49 9.18
CA GLY A 24 -2.29 19.04 7.85
C GLY A 24 -2.65 18.07 6.75
N PHE A 25 -2.26 18.42 5.52
CA PHE A 25 -2.46 17.60 4.34
C PHE A 25 -1.29 16.64 4.20
N SER A 26 -1.59 15.37 3.91
CA SER A 26 -0.58 14.32 3.68
C SER A 26 -0.61 13.96 2.20
N ASP A 27 0.07 14.74 1.38
CA ASP A 27 0.23 14.45 -0.03
C ASP A 27 1.26 13.33 -0.22
N PRO A 28 1.03 12.41 -1.17
CA PRO A 28 1.99 11.36 -1.47
C PRO A 28 3.29 11.96 -2.01
N THR A 29 4.42 11.50 -1.49
CA THR A 29 5.76 11.86 -2.00
C THR A 29 6.30 10.83 -2.96
N ASP A 30 5.90 9.57 -2.76
CA ASP A 30 6.41 8.42 -3.48
C ASP A 30 5.29 7.65 -4.18
N TRP A 31 5.60 7.08 -5.33
CA TRP A 31 4.63 6.47 -6.23
C TRP A 31 5.18 5.19 -6.84
N ILE A 32 4.29 4.23 -7.12
CA ILE A 32 4.62 3.00 -7.84
C ILE A 32 3.92 3.04 -9.20
N SER A 33 4.66 2.78 -10.27
CA SER A 33 4.07 2.70 -11.61
C SER A 33 3.12 1.51 -11.74
N THR A 34 2.02 1.68 -12.45
CA THR A 34 1.12 0.59 -12.83
C THR A 34 1.65 -0.24 -14.01
N GLY A 35 2.78 0.13 -14.58
CA GLY A 35 3.31 -0.45 -15.82
C GLY A 35 2.63 0.06 -17.09
N ASN A 36 1.69 0.99 -16.97
CA ASN A 36 0.99 1.60 -18.10
C ASN A 36 0.95 3.12 -17.96
N TYR A 37 1.55 3.83 -18.90
CA TYR A 37 1.66 5.29 -18.87
C TYR A 37 0.30 6.01 -18.86
N ALA A 38 -0.67 5.53 -19.63
CA ALA A 38 -1.99 6.14 -19.68
C ALA A 38 -2.72 5.96 -18.34
N LEU A 39 -2.63 4.77 -17.73
CA LEU A 39 -3.21 4.51 -16.41
C LEU A 39 -2.52 5.34 -15.33
N ASN A 40 -1.20 5.44 -15.36
CA ASN A 40 -0.45 6.32 -14.46
C ASN A 40 -0.98 7.76 -14.53
N TYR A 41 -1.10 8.29 -15.75
CA TYR A 41 -1.59 9.65 -15.95
C TYR A 41 -3.02 9.85 -15.46
N LEU A 42 -3.91 8.88 -15.69
CA LEU A 42 -5.29 8.93 -15.18
C LEU A 42 -5.37 8.95 -13.65
N ILE A 43 -4.45 8.27 -12.97
CA ILE A 43 -4.43 8.20 -11.50
C ILE A 43 -3.79 9.45 -10.88
N SER A 44 -2.65 9.89 -11.41
CA SER A 44 -1.78 10.87 -10.75
C SER A 44 -1.62 12.19 -11.52
N GLY A 45 -1.98 12.23 -12.78
CA GLY A 45 -1.65 13.36 -13.69
C GLY A 45 -0.20 13.35 -14.21
N ASP A 46 0.56 12.28 -13.94
CA ASP A 46 1.95 12.12 -14.37
C ASP A 46 2.13 10.73 -15.00
N PHE A 47 2.80 10.65 -16.15
CA PHE A 47 2.98 9.40 -16.89
C PHE A 47 3.84 8.36 -16.17
N ASN A 48 4.67 8.78 -15.23
CA ASN A 48 5.58 7.90 -14.49
C ASN A 48 5.11 7.59 -13.06
N LYS A 49 4.07 8.26 -12.58
CA LYS A 49 3.51 8.09 -11.23
C LYS A 49 2.19 7.35 -11.31
N GLY A 50 2.14 6.13 -10.82
CA GLY A 50 0.93 5.31 -10.78
C GLY A 50 0.17 5.45 -9.48
N ILE A 51 0.30 4.45 -8.59
CA ILE A 51 -0.36 4.45 -7.29
C ILE A 51 0.48 5.17 -6.23
N PRO A 52 -0.15 5.96 -5.34
CA PRO A 52 0.55 6.66 -4.27
C PRO A 52 0.92 5.70 -3.13
N LEU A 53 2.14 5.79 -2.61
CA LEU A 53 2.53 5.13 -1.38
C LEU A 53 1.87 5.79 -0.16
N GLY A 54 1.67 5.00 0.91
CA GLY A 54 1.01 5.45 2.13
C GLY A 54 -0.49 5.74 2.00
N LYS A 55 -1.12 5.26 0.92
CA LYS A 55 -2.57 5.37 0.66
C LYS A 55 -3.15 4.00 0.32
N VAL A 56 -4.47 3.90 0.42
CA VAL A 56 -5.22 2.73 -0.05
C VAL A 56 -5.72 3.02 -1.46
N THR A 57 -5.37 2.15 -2.41
CA THR A 57 -5.87 2.21 -3.78
C THR A 57 -6.72 0.98 -4.07
N VAL A 58 -7.90 1.17 -4.65
CA VAL A 58 -8.83 0.08 -4.99
C VAL A 58 -8.99 0.00 -6.51
N PHE A 59 -8.77 -1.20 -7.06
CA PHE A 59 -9.08 -1.52 -8.45
C PHE A 59 -10.36 -2.35 -8.51
N ALA A 60 -11.41 -1.79 -9.09
CA ALA A 60 -12.69 -2.44 -9.27
C ALA A 60 -13.01 -2.62 -10.75
N GLY A 61 -13.68 -3.72 -11.09
CA GLY A 61 -14.07 -4.04 -12.47
C GLY A 61 -14.56 -5.47 -12.58
N GLU A 62 -15.11 -5.82 -13.74
CA GLU A 62 -15.60 -7.15 -14.04
C GLU A 62 -14.49 -8.20 -14.01
N SER A 63 -14.88 -9.47 -13.91
CA SER A 63 -13.93 -10.59 -14.06
C SER A 63 -13.29 -10.54 -15.45
N GLY A 64 -11.99 -10.82 -15.51
CA GLY A 64 -11.22 -10.76 -16.75
C GLY A 64 -10.81 -9.36 -17.22
N ALA A 65 -11.16 -8.29 -16.50
CA ALA A 65 -10.79 -6.92 -16.86
C ALA A 65 -9.30 -6.57 -16.68
N GLY A 66 -8.49 -7.50 -16.18
CA GLY A 66 -7.05 -7.31 -16.01
C GLY A 66 -6.62 -6.79 -14.63
N LYS A 67 -7.51 -6.75 -13.63
CA LYS A 67 -7.19 -6.28 -12.27
C LYS A 67 -5.97 -7.00 -11.68
N SER A 68 -6.00 -8.33 -11.68
CA SER A 68 -4.90 -9.13 -11.14
C SER A 68 -3.61 -8.96 -11.94
N TYR A 69 -3.69 -8.80 -13.26
CA TYR A 69 -2.52 -8.50 -14.10
C TYR A 69 -1.84 -7.20 -13.68
N ILE A 70 -2.61 -6.15 -13.43
CA ILE A 70 -2.09 -4.86 -13.00
C ILE A 70 -1.59 -4.94 -11.56
N CYS A 71 -2.43 -5.42 -10.62
CA CYS A 71 -2.13 -5.39 -9.19
C CYS A 71 -1.03 -6.40 -8.81
N SER A 72 -1.17 -7.66 -9.23
CA SER A 72 -0.27 -8.75 -8.82
C SER A 72 0.90 -8.95 -9.79
N GLY A 73 0.85 -8.36 -10.96
CA GLY A 73 1.95 -8.37 -11.92
C GLY A 73 2.71 -7.05 -11.92
N ASN A 74 2.21 -6.08 -12.67
CA ASN A 74 2.93 -4.84 -12.95
C ASN A 74 3.28 -4.01 -11.72
N ILE A 75 2.34 -3.83 -10.78
CA ILE A 75 2.56 -3.02 -9.57
C ILE A 75 3.56 -3.71 -8.64
N ILE A 76 3.44 -5.03 -8.44
CA ILE A 76 4.41 -5.77 -7.61
C ILE A 76 5.80 -5.68 -8.21
N LYS A 77 5.96 -5.93 -9.51
CA LYS A 77 7.24 -5.79 -10.20
C LYS A 77 7.83 -4.39 -10.00
N ALA A 78 7.04 -3.33 -10.25
CA ALA A 78 7.50 -1.97 -10.11
C ALA A 78 7.87 -1.61 -8.65
N ALA A 79 7.18 -2.17 -7.66
CA ALA A 79 7.53 -2.04 -6.25
C ALA A 79 8.87 -2.70 -5.93
N GLN A 80 9.07 -3.92 -6.42
CA GLN A 80 10.31 -4.68 -6.22
C GLN A 80 11.52 -4.01 -6.89
N GLU A 81 11.34 -3.37 -8.04
CA GLU A 81 12.37 -2.56 -8.72
C GLU A 81 12.79 -1.34 -7.88
N GLN A 82 11.90 -0.84 -7.01
CA GLN A 82 12.20 0.22 -6.02
C GLN A 82 12.75 -0.34 -4.69
N GLY A 83 12.98 -1.64 -4.58
CA GLY A 83 13.47 -2.28 -3.36
C GLY A 83 12.40 -2.47 -2.28
N ILE A 84 11.12 -2.35 -2.63
CA ILE A 84 10.02 -2.50 -1.69
C ILE A 84 9.67 -3.99 -1.53
N PHE A 85 9.63 -4.45 -0.28
CA PHE A 85 9.12 -5.78 0.06
C PHE A 85 7.60 -5.81 -0.10
N VAL A 86 7.06 -6.88 -0.69
CA VAL A 86 5.64 -6.98 -1.00
C VAL A 86 4.97 -8.11 -0.23
N ILE A 87 3.84 -7.83 0.38
CA ILE A 87 2.93 -8.84 0.93
C ILE A 87 1.74 -8.96 -0.01
N LEU A 88 1.57 -10.14 -0.60
CA LEU A 88 0.48 -10.48 -1.50
C LEU A 88 -0.51 -11.41 -0.79
N ILE A 89 -1.72 -10.92 -0.52
CA ILE A 89 -2.79 -11.71 0.08
C ILE A 89 -3.76 -12.13 -1.03
N ASP A 90 -3.80 -13.41 -1.31
CA ASP A 90 -4.63 -14.03 -2.35
C ASP A 90 -5.79 -14.79 -1.71
N SER A 91 -6.98 -14.16 -1.68
CA SER A 91 -8.17 -14.75 -1.06
C SER A 91 -8.85 -15.82 -1.93
N GLU A 92 -8.60 -15.81 -3.23
CA GLU A 92 -9.16 -16.75 -4.18
C GLU A 92 -8.23 -17.94 -4.42
N ASN A 93 -6.97 -17.84 -3.98
CA ASN A 93 -5.90 -18.80 -4.26
C ASN A 93 -5.75 -19.10 -5.76
N ALA A 94 -5.90 -18.05 -6.57
CA ALA A 94 -5.91 -18.14 -8.03
C ALA A 94 -4.57 -17.79 -8.68
N LEU A 95 -3.64 -17.22 -7.91
CA LEU A 95 -2.33 -16.77 -8.40
C LEU A 95 -1.27 -17.84 -8.17
N ASP A 96 -0.76 -18.40 -9.25
CA ASP A 96 0.36 -19.34 -9.20
C ASP A 96 1.72 -18.68 -9.43
N GLU A 97 2.77 -19.36 -9.01
CA GLU A 97 4.14 -18.84 -9.05
C GLU A 97 4.64 -18.69 -10.50
N ALA A 98 4.29 -19.64 -11.38
CA ALA A 98 4.73 -19.61 -12.77
C ALA A 98 4.16 -18.39 -13.51
N TRP A 99 2.90 -18.06 -13.22
CA TRP A 99 2.24 -16.88 -13.76
C TRP A 99 2.89 -15.58 -13.26
N LEU A 100 3.19 -15.48 -11.95
CA LEU A 100 3.89 -14.33 -11.38
C LEU A 100 5.28 -14.16 -12.00
N LYS A 101 6.06 -15.25 -12.15
CA LYS A 101 7.37 -15.25 -12.81
C LYS A 101 7.28 -14.84 -14.28
N ALA A 102 6.25 -15.27 -15.00
CA ALA A 102 6.02 -14.85 -16.39
C ALA A 102 5.79 -13.34 -16.51
N LEU A 103 5.23 -12.72 -15.47
CA LEU A 103 5.09 -11.26 -15.36
C LEU A 103 6.35 -10.56 -14.80
N GLN A 104 7.44 -11.29 -14.64
CA GLN A 104 8.71 -10.80 -14.11
C GLN A 104 8.65 -10.33 -12.65
N VAL A 105 7.72 -10.89 -11.87
CA VAL A 105 7.69 -10.73 -10.43
C VAL A 105 8.74 -11.66 -9.81
N ASP A 106 9.57 -11.12 -8.93
CA ASP A 106 10.49 -11.90 -8.12
C ASP A 106 9.72 -12.59 -6.98
N THR A 107 9.65 -13.91 -7.02
CA THR A 107 8.91 -14.73 -6.04
C THR A 107 9.79 -15.22 -4.89
N SER A 108 11.03 -14.74 -4.79
CA SER A 108 11.92 -15.10 -3.69
C SER A 108 11.36 -14.62 -2.34
N PRO A 109 11.61 -15.37 -1.25
CA PRO A 109 11.09 -15.01 0.08
C PRO A 109 11.56 -13.64 0.58
N GLU A 110 12.69 -13.15 0.08
CA GLU A 110 13.25 -11.85 0.43
C GLU A 110 12.54 -10.67 -0.26
N LYS A 111 11.70 -10.95 -1.27
CA LYS A 111 11.02 -9.93 -2.09
C LYS A 111 9.51 -10.02 -2.02
N LEU A 112 8.95 -11.21 -1.82
CA LEU A 112 7.53 -11.46 -1.85
C LEU A 112 7.09 -12.45 -0.77
N LEU A 113 6.18 -12.03 0.08
CA LEU A 113 5.42 -12.92 0.96
C LEU A 113 4.02 -13.12 0.39
N LYS A 114 3.76 -14.29 -0.21
CA LYS A 114 2.40 -14.66 -0.66
C LYS A 114 1.66 -15.43 0.43
N LEU A 115 0.49 -14.94 0.79
CA LEU A 115 -0.39 -15.53 1.80
C LEU A 115 -1.74 -15.87 1.18
N ASN A 116 -2.26 -17.07 1.46
CA ASN A 116 -3.59 -17.50 1.05
C ASN A 116 -4.52 -17.38 2.25
N MET A 117 -5.40 -16.39 2.25
CA MET A 117 -6.31 -16.10 3.35
C MET A 117 -7.67 -15.71 2.81
N ALA A 118 -8.70 -16.50 3.15
CA ALA A 118 -10.09 -16.22 2.73
C ALA A 118 -10.87 -15.40 3.76
N MET A 119 -10.47 -15.44 5.04
CA MET A 119 -11.18 -14.77 6.13
C MET A 119 -10.67 -13.35 6.32
N ILE A 120 -11.57 -12.37 6.29
CA ILE A 120 -11.23 -10.95 6.43
C ILE A 120 -10.58 -10.63 7.78
N ASP A 121 -10.98 -11.31 8.85
CA ASP A 121 -10.41 -11.13 10.19
C ASP A 121 -8.94 -11.57 10.24
N HIS A 122 -8.58 -12.63 9.52
CA HIS A 122 -7.19 -13.09 9.39
C HIS A 122 -6.36 -12.09 8.61
N VAL A 123 -6.90 -11.53 7.54
CA VAL A 123 -6.24 -10.47 6.76
C VAL A 123 -5.99 -9.24 7.63
N ALA A 124 -7.02 -8.76 8.33
CA ALA A 124 -6.91 -7.60 9.21
C ALA A 124 -5.87 -7.82 10.32
N LYS A 125 -5.89 -9.01 10.96
CA LYS A 125 -4.90 -9.37 11.97
C LYS A 125 -3.48 -9.38 11.39
N THR A 126 -3.26 -10.04 10.26
CA THR A 126 -1.94 -10.13 9.63
C THR A 126 -1.38 -8.75 9.27
N VAL A 127 -2.20 -7.88 8.70
CA VAL A 127 -1.79 -6.51 8.38
C VAL A 127 -1.44 -5.73 9.64
N SER A 128 -2.27 -5.86 10.69
CA SER A 128 -2.03 -5.19 11.98
C SER A 128 -0.73 -5.66 12.64
N ASP A 129 -0.53 -6.97 12.73
CA ASP A 129 0.67 -7.57 13.34
C ASP A 129 1.94 -7.14 12.57
N PHE A 130 1.89 -7.16 11.22
CA PHE A 130 3.00 -6.70 10.40
C PHE A 130 3.32 -5.21 10.63
N MET A 131 2.30 -4.36 10.69
CA MET A 131 2.50 -2.93 10.92
C MET A 131 3.10 -2.64 12.30
N ILE A 132 2.71 -3.39 13.33
CA ILE A 132 3.27 -3.27 14.69
C ILE A 132 4.74 -3.67 14.67
N GLU A 133 5.07 -4.83 14.09
CA GLU A 133 6.46 -5.33 14.01
C GLU A 133 7.35 -4.38 13.20
N TYR A 134 6.88 -3.92 12.05
CA TYR A 134 7.61 -2.96 11.23
C TYR A 134 7.89 -1.64 11.98
N LYS A 135 6.91 -1.14 12.72
CA LYS A 135 7.07 0.09 13.53
C LYS A 135 8.11 -0.10 14.63
N THR A 136 8.09 -1.24 15.31
CA THR A 136 9.07 -1.58 16.36
C THR A 136 10.50 -1.62 15.82
N LEU A 137 10.69 -2.26 14.65
CA LEU A 137 12.00 -2.31 13.99
C LEU A 137 12.49 -0.94 13.48
N ALA A 138 11.60 -0.04 13.14
CA ALA A 138 11.96 1.29 12.67
C ALA A 138 12.31 2.28 13.81
N GLU A 139 11.96 1.93 15.05
CA GLU A 139 12.28 2.71 16.26
C GLU A 139 13.58 2.25 16.94
N GLU A 140 14.18 1.13 16.53
CA GLU A 140 15.51 0.65 16.94
C GLU A 140 16.64 1.26 16.09
#